data_5938480baf06dbfa5a6bfa20b47a318f
#
_entry.id   5938480baf06dbfa5a6bfa20b47a318f
#
_cell.length_a   1.000
_cell.length_b   1.000
_cell.length_c   1.000
_cell.angle_alpha   90.00
_cell.angle_beta   90.00
_cell.angle_gamma   90.00
#
_symmetry.space_group_name_H-M   'P 1'
#
loop_
_entity.id
_entity.type
_entity.pdbx_description
1 polymer ?
#
loop_
_entity_poly.entity_id
_entity_poly.type
_entity_poly.pdbx_seq_one_letter_code
_entity_poly.pdbx_strand_id
1 'polypeptide(L)'
;MIVRIWHGCTKTKDAETYRQFVVETGIKDYTSVNGNLGSQIWQKKENDVTHIWTVSWWKDYESIKAFAGDEFEKAKYYDDDKEYLLEFEPTVAHYEAFDFKSPKQ
;
A
#
# COMPACT_ATOMS: atom_id res chain seq x y z
N MET A 1 -16.53 4.31 0.27
CA MET A 1 -15.28 3.54 0.41
C MET A 1 -14.13 4.34 -0.19
N ILE A 2 -13.02 4.34 0.48
CA ILE A 2 -11.81 5.05 0.02
C ILE A 2 -10.73 4.03 -0.29
N VAL A 3 -10.03 4.23 -1.41
CA VAL A 3 -8.88 3.42 -1.78
C VAL A 3 -7.62 4.24 -1.56
N ARG A 4 -6.67 3.69 -0.81
CA ARG A 4 -5.36 4.29 -0.59
C ARG A 4 -4.33 3.49 -1.37
N ILE A 5 -3.52 4.17 -2.18
CA ILE A 5 -2.51 3.52 -3.02
C ILE A 5 -1.14 4.12 -2.75
N TRP A 6 -0.22 3.26 -2.34
CA TRP A 6 1.20 3.58 -2.21
C TRP A 6 1.97 2.90 -3.34
N HIS A 7 2.98 3.56 -3.86
CA HIS A 7 3.84 3.02 -4.92
C HIS A 7 5.31 3.11 -4.51
N GLY A 8 6.04 2.04 -4.80
CA GLY A 8 7.48 2.00 -4.68
C GLY A 8 8.07 1.10 -5.74
N CYS A 9 9.40 1.08 -5.85
CA CYS A 9 10.06 0.16 -6.76
C CYS A 9 11.36 -0.36 -6.16
N THR A 10 11.71 -1.57 -6.54
CA THR A 10 12.92 -2.25 -6.10
C THR A 10 13.64 -2.82 -7.30
N LYS A 11 14.87 -3.30 -7.06
CA LYS A 11 15.51 -4.16 -8.03
C LYS A 11 14.69 -5.44 -8.14
N THR A 12 14.52 -5.96 -9.34
CA THR A 12 13.70 -7.17 -9.55
C THR A 12 14.20 -8.34 -8.71
N LYS A 13 15.51 -8.46 -8.51
CA LYS A 13 16.08 -9.54 -7.69
C LYS A 13 15.65 -9.49 -6.23
N ASP A 14 15.23 -8.31 -5.73
CA ASP A 14 14.81 -8.12 -4.35
C ASP A 14 13.29 -8.12 -4.19
N ALA A 15 12.54 -8.21 -5.29
CA ALA A 15 11.09 -7.98 -5.27
C ALA A 15 10.34 -8.95 -4.36
N GLU A 16 10.68 -10.22 -4.39
CA GLU A 16 9.99 -11.22 -3.57
C GLU A 16 10.26 -10.99 -2.08
N THR A 17 11.51 -10.73 -1.73
CA THR A 17 11.88 -10.46 -0.34
C THR A 17 11.21 -9.20 0.16
N TYR A 18 11.21 -8.16 -0.65
CA TYR A 18 10.56 -6.91 -0.26
C TYR A 18 9.05 -7.06 -0.14
N ARG A 19 8.42 -7.81 -1.05
CA ARG A 19 6.98 -8.05 -0.96
C ARG A 19 6.61 -8.72 0.35
N GLN A 20 7.39 -9.70 0.80
CA GLN A 20 7.16 -10.35 2.08
C GLN A 20 7.33 -9.38 3.24
N PHE A 21 8.33 -8.52 3.17
CA PHE A 21 8.53 -7.48 4.16
C PHE A 21 7.31 -6.55 4.25
N VAL A 22 6.75 -6.16 3.10
CA VAL A 22 5.55 -5.30 3.05
C VAL A 22 4.34 -5.99 3.69
N VAL A 23 4.19 -7.30 3.47
CA VAL A 23 3.11 -8.05 4.13
C VAL A 23 3.25 -8.02 5.65
N GLU A 24 4.46 -8.17 6.14
CA GLU A 24 4.74 -8.22 7.58
C GLU A 24 4.70 -6.86 8.26
N THR A 25 4.80 -5.78 7.50
CA THR A 25 4.80 -4.41 8.03
C THR A 25 3.54 -3.66 7.64
N GLY A 26 3.50 -3.11 6.42
CA GLY A 26 2.40 -2.26 5.98
C GLY A 26 1.05 -2.96 5.98
N ILE A 27 0.97 -4.13 5.35
CA ILE A 27 -0.30 -4.86 5.25
C ILE A 27 -0.79 -5.28 6.64
N LYS A 28 0.10 -5.75 7.48
CA LYS A 28 -0.24 -6.12 8.84
C LYS A 28 -0.78 -4.91 9.62
N ASP A 29 -0.13 -3.77 9.48
CA ASP A 29 -0.58 -2.54 10.15
C ASP A 29 -1.95 -2.11 9.65
N TYR A 30 -2.19 -2.17 8.34
CA TYR A 30 -3.50 -1.84 7.77
C TYR A 30 -4.61 -2.70 8.39
N THR A 31 -4.39 -4.01 8.45
CA THR A 31 -5.42 -4.93 8.93
C THR A 31 -5.73 -4.78 10.40
N SER A 32 -4.84 -4.17 11.17
CA SER A 32 -5.04 -3.95 12.60
C SER A 32 -5.97 -2.77 12.89
N VAL A 33 -6.30 -1.95 11.90
CA VAL A 33 -7.09 -0.73 12.08
C VAL A 33 -8.55 -0.99 11.76
N ASN A 34 -9.44 -0.59 12.67
CA ASN A 34 -10.87 -0.64 12.41
C ASN A 34 -11.20 0.25 11.21
N GLY A 35 -12.03 -0.25 10.31
CA GLY A 35 -12.39 0.47 9.10
C GLY A 35 -11.53 0.13 7.90
N ASN A 36 -10.46 -0.65 8.07
CA ASN A 36 -9.77 -1.25 6.93
C ASN A 36 -10.63 -2.39 6.39
N LEU A 37 -10.95 -2.36 5.11
CA LEU A 37 -11.81 -3.33 4.46
C LEU A 37 -11.05 -4.40 3.70
N GLY A 38 -9.76 -4.24 3.56
CA GLY A 38 -8.91 -5.19 2.86
C GLY A 38 -7.71 -4.52 2.25
N SER A 39 -6.73 -5.32 1.86
CA SER A 39 -5.49 -4.83 1.27
C SER A 39 -4.99 -5.83 0.25
N GLN A 40 -4.24 -5.32 -0.71
CA GLN A 40 -3.70 -6.14 -1.78
C GLN A 40 -2.38 -5.55 -2.24
N ILE A 41 -1.47 -6.37 -2.72
CA ILE A 41 -0.22 -5.92 -3.31
C ILE A 41 -0.31 -6.16 -4.81
N TRP A 42 0.00 -5.12 -5.59
CA TRP A 42 0.13 -5.23 -7.03
C TRP A 42 1.60 -5.12 -7.40
N GLN A 43 2.00 -5.82 -8.45
CA GLN A 43 3.39 -5.85 -8.88
C GLN A 43 3.48 -5.84 -10.40
N LYS A 44 4.44 -5.07 -10.91
CA LYS A 44 4.74 -5.04 -12.34
C LYS A 44 6.24 -5.09 -12.54
N LYS A 45 6.71 -6.11 -13.23
CA LYS A 45 8.14 -6.24 -13.56
C LYS A 45 8.46 -5.47 -14.85
N GLU A 46 9.50 -4.67 -14.80
CA GLU A 46 10.02 -3.95 -15.96
C GLU A 46 11.54 -4.14 -16.00
N ASN A 47 12.00 -5.20 -16.64
CA ASN A 47 13.41 -5.55 -16.72
C ASN A 47 14.01 -5.72 -15.31
N ASP A 48 15.02 -4.92 -14.96
CA ASP A 48 15.73 -5.03 -13.67
C ASP A 48 15.01 -4.33 -12.51
N VAL A 49 13.92 -3.65 -12.81
CA VAL A 49 13.15 -2.89 -11.79
C VAL A 49 11.75 -3.49 -11.69
N THR A 50 11.27 -3.62 -10.48
CA THR A 50 9.92 -4.09 -10.22
C THR A 50 9.16 -3.02 -9.44
N HIS A 51 8.01 -2.64 -9.96
CA HIS A 51 7.10 -1.70 -9.29
C HIS A 51 6.18 -2.47 -8.37
N ILE A 52 5.94 -1.91 -7.20
CA ILE A 52 5.07 -2.51 -6.20
C ILE A 52 4.10 -1.44 -5.70
N TRP A 53 2.83 -1.80 -5.64
CA TRP A 53 1.79 -0.94 -5.06
C TRP A 53 1.15 -1.66 -3.89
N THR A 54 0.92 -0.94 -2.80
CA THR A 54 -0.01 -1.43 -1.78
C THR A 54 -1.34 -0.73 -2.03
N VAL A 55 -2.38 -1.52 -2.15
CA VAL A 55 -3.73 -1.03 -2.42
C VAL A 55 -4.57 -1.43 -1.22
N SER A 56 -5.13 -0.45 -0.53
CA SER A 56 -5.92 -0.73 0.65
C SER A 56 -7.26 -0.01 0.56
N TRP A 57 -8.30 -0.70 1.01
CA TRP A 57 -9.68 -0.19 0.99
C TRP A 57 -10.11 0.16 2.40
N TRP A 58 -10.78 1.30 2.55
CA TRP A 58 -11.13 1.85 3.84
C TRP A 58 -12.57 2.34 3.85
N LYS A 59 -13.18 2.21 5.01
CA LYS A 59 -14.56 2.65 5.20
C LYS A 59 -14.70 4.15 4.95
N ASP A 60 -13.77 4.93 5.49
CA ASP A 60 -13.79 6.38 5.45
C ASP A 60 -12.40 6.96 5.71
N TYR A 61 -12.27 8.29 5.59
CA TYR A 61 -11.01 8.97 5.85
C TYR A 61 -10.60 8.93 7.33
N GLU A 62 -11.55 8.88 8.23
CA GLU A 62 -11.23 8.80 9.66
C GLU A 62 -10.47 7.52 9.99
N SER A 63 -10.84 6.42 9.35
CA SER A 63 -10.12 5.15 9.52
C SER A 63 -8.70 5.25 8.98
N ILE A 64 -8.51 5.94 7.86
CA ILE A 64 -7.17 6.15 7.28
C ILE A 64 -6.33 7.00 8.24
N LYS A 65 -6.90 8.04 8.83
CA LYS A 65 -6.20 8.88 9.80
C LYS A 65 -5.79 8.10 11.05
N ALA A 66 -6.59 7.13 11.45
CA ALA A 66 -6.24 6.27 12.58
C ALA A 66 -4.97 5.47 12.30
N PHE A 67 -4.71 5.13 11.02
CA PHE A 67 -3.48 4.46 10.61
C PHE A 67 -2.34 5.45 10.37
N ALA A 68 -2.59 6.51 9.61
CA ALA A 68 -1.54 7.36 9.03
C ALA A 68 -1.38 8.72 9.72
N GLY A 69 -2.29 9.08 10.63
CA GLY A 69 -2.27 10.40 11.28
C GLY A 69 -2.97 11.46 10.45
N ASP A 70 -2.92 12.70 10.93
CA ASP A 70 -3.60 13.81 10.28
C ASP A 70 -3.03 14.14 8.90
N GLU A 71 -1.73 13.92 8.72
CA GLU A 71 -1.08 14.13 7.43
C GLU A 71 -1.11 12.84 6.61
N PHE A 72 -2.30 12.28 6.43
CA PHE A 72 -2.49 10.96 5.84
C PHE A 72 -2.10 10.88 4.36
N GLU A 73 -1.90 11.99 3.70
CA GLU A 73 -1.43 12.00 2.31
C GLU A 73 0.05 11.66 2.20
N LYS A 74 0.80 11.77 3.29
CA LYS A 74 2.21 11.42 3.29
C LYS A 74 2.39 9.91 3.30
N ALA A 75 3.36 9.45 2.54
CA ALA A 75 3.74 8.04 2.55
C ALA A 75 4.41 7.72 3.89
N LYS A 76 4.10 6.53 4.40
CA LYS A 76 4.69 6.03 5.64
C LYS A 76 5.75 4.99 5.29
N TYR A 77 6.97 5.22 5.74
CA TYR A 77 8.08 4.31 5.49
C TYR A 77 8.57 3.67 6.78
N TYR A 78 9.12 2.47 6.63
CA TYR A 78 9.75 1.73 7.72
C TYR A 78 11.26 1.79 7.53
N ASP A 79 12.01 1.63 8.60
CA ASP A 79 13.48 1.78 8.56
C ASP A 79 14.14 0.88 7.51
N ASP A 80 13.66 -0.36 7.39
CA ASP A 80 14.25 -1.32 6.47
C ASP A 80 13.87 -1.07 5.01
N ASP A 81 12.92 -0.18 4.73
CA ASP A 81 12.59 0.18 3.35
C ASP A 81 13.79 0.69 2.58
N LYS A 82 14.73 1.36 3.26
CA LYS A 82 15.94 1.90 2.64
C LYS A 82 16.80 0.85 1.96
N GLU A 83 16.71 -0.40 2.43
CA GLU A 83 17.54 -1.48 1.88
C GLU A 83 17.03 -1.96 0.53
N TYR A 84 15.78 -1.68 0.21
CA TYR A 84 15.12 -2.23 -0.97
C TYR A 84 14.67 -1.16 -1.95
N LEU A 85 14.13 -0.05 -1.47
CA LEU A 85 13.50 0.94 -2.33
C LEU A 85 14.52 1.76 -3.10
N LEU A 86 14.27 1.92 -4.39
CA LEU A 86 15.09 2.76 -5.28
C LEU A 86 14.63 4.21 -5.23
N GLU A 87 13.38 4.45 -4.85
CA GLU A 87 12.78 5.78 -4.76
C GLU A 87 11.89 5.85 -3.53
N PHE A 88 11.75 7.05 -2.98
CA PHE A 88 10.89 7.32 -1.84
C PHE A 88 9.91 8.41 -2.22
N GLU A 89 8.76 8.04 -2.74
CA GLU A 89 7.73 9.01 -3.06
C GLU A 89 7.17 9.61 -1.77
N PRO A 90 7.05 10.94 -1.70
CA PRO A 90 6.65 11.59 -0.44
C PRO A 90 5.17 11.39 -0.11
N THR A 91 4.34 11.11 -1.10
CA THR A 91 2.89 11.02 -0.90
C THR A 91 2.32 9.76 -1.47
N VAL A 92 1.11 9.44 -1.01
CA VAL A 92 0.28 8.36 -1.55
C VAL A 92 -0.95 8.97 -2.22
N ALA A 93 -1.69 8.17 -2.96
CA ALA A 93 -2.91 8.63 -3.62
C ALA A 93 -4.14 8.05 -2.92
N HIS A 94 -5.21 8.84 -2.88
CA HIS A 94 -6.50 8.40 -2.36
C HIS A 94 -7.56 8.62 -3.42
N TYR A 95 -8.46 7.64 -3.54
CA TYR A 95 -9.56 7.70 -4.51
C TYR A 95 -10.84 7.27 -3.83
N GLU A 96 -11.94 7.85 -4.25
CA GLU A 96 -13.26 7.35 -3.85
C GLU A 96 -13.60 6.16 -4.73
N ALA A 97 -14.12 5.09 -4.13
CA ALA A 97 -14.49 3.88 -4.84
C ALA A 97 -15.98 3.62 -4.68
N PHE A 98 -16.64 3.30 -5.78
CA PHE A 98 -18.08 3.12 -5.83
C PHE A 98 -18.46 1.82 -6.52
N ASP A 99 -19.61 1.30 -6.13
CA ASP A 99 -20.33 0.28 -6.91
C ASP A 99 -19.52 -0.96 -7.26
N PHE A 100 -18.67 -1.41 -6.33
CA PHE A 100 -18.00 -2.69 -6.53
C PHE A 100 -19.05 -3.79 -6.69
N LYS A 101 -18.93 -4.56 -7.75
CA LYS A 101 -19.83 -5.67 -8.02
C LYS A 101 -19.06 -6.92 -8.38
N SER A 102 -19.51 -8.03 -7.81
CA SER A 102 -18.97 -9.33 -8.17
C SER A 102 -19.86 -9.92 -9.28
N PRO A 103 -19.26 -10.46 -10.35
CA PRO A 103 -20.06 -11.01 -11.47
C PRO A 103 -20.80 -12.28 -11.10
N LYS A 104 -20.44 -12.91 -9.99
CA LYS A 104 -21.07 -14.14 -9.49
C LYS A 104 -21.49 -13.95 -8.05
N GLN A 105 -22.71 -14.36 -7.76
CA GLN A 105 -23.24 -14.31 -6.41
C GLN A 105 -23.89 -15.63 -6.05
#